data_b62af5c4eab72158f7ebf6cae3c67b1f
#
_entry.id   b62af5c4eab72158f7ebf6cae3c67b1f
#
_cell.length_a   1.000
_cell.length_b   1.000
_cell.length_c   1.000
_cell.angle_alpha   90.00
_cell.angle_beta   90.00
_cell.angle_gamma   90.00
#
_symmetry.space_group_name_H-M   'P 1'
#
loop_
_entity.id
_entity.type
_entity.pdbx_description
1 polymer ?
#
loop_
_entity_poly.entity_id
_entity_poly.type
_entity_poly.pdbx_seq_one_letter_code
_entity_poly.pdbx_strand_id
1 'polypeptide(L)'
;MTALYARRFAAGVLLVLLALTLPAIGQEAHPTPRGERIIEAFLIWRLVDELDLTEGQIARIFPRVKALKSIRLEMGRRVPPLLREIRRLTAAPVRDEEAIRLKVNELNLLRAQMEARRRRELELIAQALAPEQLAKFALIQETFEAETLRLLEHMRRIAEDQPPGRR
;
A
#
# COMPACT_ATOMS: atom_id res chain seq x y z
N MET A 1 -18.03 -0.51 35.12
CA MET A 1 -18.07 -0.07 33.72
C MET A 1 -16.91 -0.59 32.86
N THR A 2 -16.03 -1.44 33.36
CA THR A 2 -14.82 -1.94 32.67
C THR A 2 -14.99 -3.26 31.90
N ALA A 3 -16.10 -3.99 32.10
CA ALA A 3 -16.29 -5.31 31.45
C ALA A 3 -16.85 -5.25 29.98
N LEU A 4 -17.42 -4.12 29.58
CA LEU A 4 -18.02 -3.98 28.25
C LEU A 4 -16.98 -3.68 27.14
N TYR A 5 -15.84 -3.07 27.51
CA TYR A 5 -14.77 -2.75 26.55
C TYR A 5 -13.92 -3.97 26.19
N ALA A 6 -13.71 -4.89 27.14
CA ALA A 6 -12.93 -6.11 26.90
C ALA A 6 -13.60 -7.07 25.90
N ARG A 7 -14.95 -7.11 25.85
CA ARG A 7 -15.70 -7.99 24.92
C ARG A 7 -15.69 -7.49 23.48
N ARG A 8 -15.53 -6.18 23.25
CA ARG A 8 -15.46 -5.60 21.89
C ARG A 8 -14.09 -5.77 21.25
N PHE A 9 -13.01 -5.81 22.04
CA PHE A 9 -11.66 -6.06 21.56
C PHE A 9 -11.44 -7.53 21.15
N ALA A 10 -12.02 -8.48 21.89
CA ALA A 10 -11.88 -9.92 21.59
C ALA A 10 -12.60 -10.32 20.29
N ALA A 11 -13.73 -9.68 19.95
CA ALA A 11 -14.46 -9.94 18.72
C ALA A 11 -13.75 -9.40 17.48
N GLY A 12 -13.03 -8.28 17.61
CA GLY A 12 -12.25 -7.67 16.52
C GLY A 12 -11.02 -8.50 16.13
N VAL A 13 -10.33 -9.07 17.11
CA VAL A 13 -9.12 -9.88 16.88
C VAL A 13 -9.46 -11.24 16.26
N LEU A 14 -10.61 -11.83 16.64
CA LEU A 14 -11.05 -13.11 16.06
C LEU A 14 -11.46 -12.99 14.58
N LEU A 15 -12.04 -11.86 14.17
CA LEU A 15 -12.40 -11.59 12.77
C LEU A 15 -11.19 -11.37 11.87
N VAL A 16 -10.11 -10.78 12.40
CA VAL A 16 -8.86 -10.57 11.66
C VAL A 16 -8.11 -11.90 11.46
N LEU A 17 -8.16 -12.81 12.44
CA LEU A 17 -7.55 -14.14 12.33
C LEU A 17 -8.32 -15.07 11.39
N LEU A 18 -9.65 -14.90 11.26
CA LEU A 18 -10.46 -15.69 10.32
C LEU A 18 -10.27 -15.25 8.87
N ALA A 19 -9.90 -14.00 8.62
CA ALA A 19 -9.61 -13.50 7.27
C ALA A 19 -8.27 -14.02 6.71
N LEU A 20 -7.39 -14.55 7.56
CA LEU A 20 -6.10 -15.13 7.17
C LEU A 20 -6.20 -16.60 6.71
N THR A 21 -7.35 -17.26 6.86
CA THR A 21 -7.55 -18.68 6.52
C THR A 21 -8.41 -18.94 5.29
N LEU A 22 -8.90 -17.91 4.61
CA LEU A 22 -9.56 -18.09 3.33
C LEU A 22 -8.50 -18.31 2.24
N PRO A 23 -8.61 -19.42 1.45
CA PRO A 23 -7.73 -19.59 0.31
C PRO A 23 -7.94 -18.39 -0.62
N ALA A 24 -6.87 -17.67 -0.91
CA ALA A 24 -6.84 -16.63 -1.93
C ALA A 24 -7.14 -17.29 -3.29
N ILE A 25 -8.41 -17.42 -3.63
CA ILE A 25 -8.86 -17.63 -5.00
C ILE A 25 -8.55 -16.31 -5.70
N GLY A 26 -7.43 -16.36 -6.41
CA GLY A 26 -6.82 -15.20 -7.03
C GLY A 26 -7.76 -14.48 -8.00
N GLN A 27 -7.86 -13.25 -7.76
CA GLN A 27 -7.74 -12.18 -8.73
C GLN A 27 -7.23 -11.00 -7.89
N GLU A 28 -5.91 -10.80 -7.91
CA GLU A 28 -5.34 -9.52 -7.55
C GLU A 28 -6.04 -8.51 -8.47
N ALA A 29 -7.04 -7.83 -7.94
CA ALA A 29 -7.68 -6.71 -8.62
C ALA A 29 -6.63 -5.60 -8.69
N HIS A 30 -5.76 -5.67 -9.69
CA HIS A 30 -4.94 -4.54 -10.04
C HIS A 30 -5.90 -3.40 -10.38
N PRO A 31 -5.82 -2.26 -9.68
CA PRO A 31 -6.66 -1.13 -9.98
C PRO A 31 -6.48 -0.79 -11.46
N THR A 32 -7.58 -0.59 -12.17
CA THR A 32 -7.53 -0.18 -13.56
C THR A 32 -6.72 1.13 -13.68
N PRO A 33 -6.08 1.42 -14.82
CA PRO A 33 -5.33 2.69 -15.02
C PRO A 33 -6.16 3.93 -14.71
N ARG A 34 -7.49 3.83 -14.77
CA ARG A 34 -8.44 4.88 -14.38
C ARG A 34 -8.58 4.96 -12.87
N GLY A 35 -8.69 3.83 -12.16
CA GLY A 35 -8.76 3.76 -10.70
C GLY A 35 -7.48 4.28 -10.04
N GLU A 36 -6.31 3.95 -10.58
CA GLU A 36 -5.03 4.48 -10.08
C GLU A 36 -4.96 6.01 -10.19
N ARG A 37 -5.44 6.59 -11.28
CA ARG A 37 -5.48 8.06 -11.45
C ARG A 37 -6.43 8.74 -10.46
N ILE A 38 -7.56 8.11 -10.14
CA ILE A 38 -8.51 8.63 -9.14
C ILE A 38 -7.87 8.63 -7.75
N ILE A 39 -7.20 7.54 -7.37
CA ILE A 39 -6.51 7.44 -6.08
C ILE A 39 -5.39 8.47 -5.98
N GLU A 40 -4.61 8.64 -7.06
CA GLU A 40 -3.54 9.65 -7.11
C GLU A 40 -4.10 11.07 -6.96
N ALA A 41 -5.15 11.40 -7.71
CA ALA A 41 -5.79 12.71 -7.62
C ALA A 41 -6.35 12.97 -6.22
N PHE A 42 -6.99 11.96 -5.61
CA PHE A 42 -7.51 12.05 -4.25
C PHE A 42 -6.39 12.28 -3.22
N LEU A 43 -5.29 11.54 -3.32
CA LEU A 43 -4.15 11.72 -2.42
C LEU A 43 -3.55 13.12 -2.53
N ILE A 44 -3.35 13.61 -3.76
CA ILE A 44 -2.79 14.93 -4.00
C ILE A 44 -3.73 16.02 -3.47
N TRP A 45 -5.03 15.92 -3.79
CA TRP A 45 -6.03 16.85 -3.27
C TRP A 45 -6.02 16.89 -1.74
N ARG A 46 -6.02 15.72 -1.10
CA ARG A 46 -5.99 15.59 0.34
C ARG A 46 -4.73 16.22 0.95
N LEU A 47 -3.55 15.97 0.37
CA LEU A 47 -2.31 16.59 0.85
C LEU A 47 -2.34 18.11 0.73
N VAL A 48 -2.87 18.65 -0.37
CA VAL A 48 -2.97 20.11 -0.58
C VAL A 48 -3.96 20.72 0.41
N ASP A 49 -5.13 20.12 0.59
CA ASP A 49 -6.21 20.64 1.41
C ASP A 49 -5.89 20.52 2.92
N GLU A 50 -5.52 19.31 3.39
CA GLU A 50 -5.28 19.08 4.83
C GLU A 50 -3.99 19.74 5.35
N LEU A 51 -2.98 19.89 4.50
CA LEU A 51 -1.71 20.52 4.87
C LEU A 51 -1.67 22.01 4.56
N ASP A 52 -2.66 22.55 3.89
CA ASP A 52 -2.67 23.98 3.46
C ASP A 52 -1.37 24.37 2.75
N LEU A 53 -1.02 23.59 1.70
CA LEU A 53 0.26 23.72 1.02
C LEU A 53 0.32 24.98 0.15
N THR A 54 1.39 25.74 0.27
CA THR A 54 1.70 26.82 -0.66
C THR A 54 2.13 26.30 -2.03
N GLU A 55 2.01 27.11 -3.09
CA GLU A 55 2.45 26.73 -4.46
C GLU A 55 3.90 26.26 -4.48
N GLY A 56 4.80 26.93 -3.75
CA GLY A 56 6.20 26.56 -3.65
C GLY A 56 6.42 25.21 -2.95
N GLN A 57 5.57 24.84 -1.99
CA GLN A 57 5.59 23.52 -1.35
C GLN A 57 5.03 22.46 -2.30
N ILE A 58 3.94 22.73 -3.00
CA ILE A 58 3.35 21.84 -4.00
C ILE A 58 4.39 21.48 -5.06
N ALA A 59 5.11 22.48 -5.61
CA ALA A 59 6.14 22.26 -6.62
C ALA A 59 7.29 21.35 -6.14
N ARG A 60 7.62 21.38 -4.84
CA ARG A 60 8.66 20.53 -4.23
C ARG A 60 8.15 19.13 -3.84
N ILE A 61 6.93 19.03 -3.33
CA ILE A 61 6.37 17.81 -2.77
C ILE A 61 5.82 16.89 -3.88
N PHE A 62 5.17 17.45 -4.90
CA PHE A 62 4.52 16.68 -5.95
C PHE A 62 5.45 15.68 -6.67
N PRO A 63 6.68 16.03 -7.08
CA PRO A 63 7.61 15.07 -7.67
C PRO A 63 7.95 13.91 -6.71
N ARG A 64 7.99 14.16 -5.40
CA ARG A 64 8.30 13.16 -4.38
C ARG A 64 7.15 12.18 -4.17
N VAL A 65 5.91 12.66 -4.18
CA VAL A 65 4.72 11.80 -4.17
C VAL A 65 4.69 10.88 -5.39
N LYS A 66 5.03 11.39 -6.58
CA LYS A 66 5.18 10.57 -7.79
C LYS A 66 6.29 9.52 -7.66
N ALA A 67 7.42 9.87 -7.05
CA ALA A 67 8.51 8.92 -6.80
C ALA A 67 8.08 7.82 -5.82
N LEU A 68 7.34 8.14 -4.74
CA LEU A 68 6.77 7.15 -3.82
C LEU A 68 5.82 6.18 -4.54
N LYS A 69 4.96 6.70 -5.42
CA LYS A 69 4.10 5.86 -6.27
C LYS A 69 4.93 4.93 -7.17
N SER A 70 5.96 5.44 -7.82
CA SER A 70 6.85 4.65 -8.67
C SER A 70 7.53 3.51 -7.92
N ILE A 71 8.01 3.77 -6.69
CA ILE A 71 8.60 2.76 -5.81
C ILE A 71 7.56 1.67 -5.48
N ARG A 72 6.33 2.05 -5.12
CA ARG A 72 5.23 1.11 -4.83
C ARG A 72 4.92 0.22 -6.03
N LEU A 73 4.81 0.80 -7.23
CA LEU A 73 4.57 0.05 -8.46
C LEU A 73 5.74 -0.89 -8.80
N GLU A 74 6.97 -0.47 -8.56
CA GLU A 74 8.16 -1.31 -8.76
C GLU A 74 8.15 -2.51 -7.79
N MET A 75 7.82 -2.28 -6.51
CA MET A 75 7.64 -3.34 -5.53
C MET A 75 6.55 -4.34 -5.95
N GLY A 76 5.39 -3.85 -6.39
CA GLY A 76 4.28 -4.67 -6.87
C GLY A 76 4.63 -5.53 -8.08
N ARG A 77 5.56 -5.08 -8.92
CA ARG A 77 6.01 -5.85 -10.10
C ARG A 77 7.13 -6.84 -9.77
N ARG A 78 8.07 -6.48 -8.90
CA ARG A 78 9.30 -7.26 -8.67
C ARG A 78 9.19 -8.29 -7.54
N VAL A 79 8.42 -8.01 -6.48
CA VAL A 79 8.29 -8.89 -5.31
C VAL A 79 7.50 -10.18 -5.61
N PRO A 80 6.32 -10.15 -6.28
CA PRO A 80 5.54 -11.34 -6.51
C PRO A 80 6.27 -12.46 -7.29
N PRO A 81 7.03 -12.16 -8.38
CA PRO A 81 7.80 -13.21 -9.07
C PRO A 81 8.84 -13.88 -8.15
N LEU A 82 9.55 -13.11 -7.32
CA LEU A 82 10.52 -13.66 -6.37
C LEU A 82 9.85 -14.57 -5.34
N LEU A 83 8.70 -14.15 -4.81
CA LEU A 83 7.92 -14.97 -3.87
C LEU A 83 7.39 -16.26 -4.53
N ARG A 84 6.98 -16.22 -5.80
CA ARG A 84 6.57 -17.43 -6.53
C ARG A 84 7.73 -18.38 -6.71
N GLU A 85 8.90 -17.87 -7.06
CA GLU A 85 10.11 -18.69 -7.24
C GLU A 85 10.56 -19.32 -5.92
N ILE A 86 10.56 -18.57 -4.81
CA ILE A 86 10.84 -19.13 -3.48
C ILE A 86 9.86 -20.25 -3.15
N ARG A 87 8.54 -20.04 -3.38
CA ARG A 87 7.53 -21.08 -3.17
C ARG A 87 7.80 -22.32 -4.01
N ARG A 88 8.14 -22.15 -5.30
CA ARG A 88 8.48 -23.26 -6.20
C ARG A 88 9.67 -24.06 -5.69
N LEU A 89 10.74 -23.40 -5.29
CA LEU A 89 11.96 -24.04 -4.78
C LEU A 89 11.70 -24.78 -3.46
N THR A 90 10.88 -24.20 -2.56
CA THR A 90 10.55 -24.85 -1.27
C THR A 90 9.58 -26.02 -1.40
N ALA A 91 8.76 -26.06 -2.45
CA ALA A 91 7.83 -27.15 -2.72
C ALA A 91 8.44 -28.31 -3.51
N ALA A 92 9.69 -28.16 -4.03
CA ALA A 92 10.35 -29.20 -4.81
C ALA A 92 10.67 -30.44 -3.94
N PRO A 93 10.52 -31.67 -4.48
CA PRO A 93 10.84 -32.91 -3.76
C PRO A 93 12.31 -32.96 -3.31
N VAL A 94 13.21 -32.47 -4.14
CA VAL A 94 14.63 -32.28 -3.81
C VAL A 94 14.85 -30.79 -3.64
N ARG A 95 15.18 -30.37 -2.41
CA ARG A 95 15.36 -28.96 -2.07
C ARG A 95 16.78 -28.52 -2.41
N ASP A 96 16.88 -27.49 -3.22
CA ASP A 96 18.12 -26.76 -3.45
C ASP A 96 18.20 -25.61 -2.43
N GLU A 97 18.85 -25.89 -1.30
CA GLU A 97 18.97 -24.91 -0.20
C GLU A 97 19.76 -23.67 -0.60
N GLU A 98 20.74 -23.81 -1.49
CA GLU A 98 21.53 -22.67 -1.96
C GLU A 98 20.69 -21.75 -2.85
N ALA A 99 19.95 -22.31 -3.79
CA ALA A 99 19.03 -21.54 -4.63
C ALA A 99 17.94 -20.84 -3.79
N ILE A 100 17.41 -21.50 -2.75
CA ILE A 100 16.46 -20.88 -1.82
C ILE A 100 17.11 -19.69 -1.12
N ARG A 101 18.31 -19.87 -0.56
CA ARG A 101 19.05 -18.81 0.14
C ARG A 101 19.34 -17.62 -0.76
N LEU A 102 19.78 -17.87 -1.98
CA LEU A 102 20.02 -16.81 -2.98
C LEU A 102 18.75 -16.00 -3.28
N LYS A 103 17.61 -16.66 -3.49
CA LYS A 103 16.34 -15.97 -3.77
C LYS A 103 15.80 -15.20 -2.58
N VAL A 104 15.96 -15.70 -1.37
CA VAL A 104 15.62 -14.97 -0.13
C VAL A 104 16.49 -13.74 0.03
N ASN A 105 17.80 -13.86 -0.21
CA ASN A 105 18.72 -12.72 -0.16
C ASN A 105 18.38 -11.67 -1.23
N GLU A 106 18.06 -12.08 -2.45
CA GLU A 106 17.61 -11.19 -3.53
C GLU A 106 16.34 -10.41 -3.12
N LEU A 107 15.36 -11.10 -2.53
CA LEU A 107 14.14 -10.47 -2.01
C LEU A 107 14.44 -9.45 -0.90
N ASN A 108 15.29 -9.80 0.05
CA ASN A 108 15.66 -8.93 1.16
C ASN A 108 16.43 -7.70 0.68
N LEU A 109 17.36 -7.88 -0.26
CA LEU A 109 18.11 -6.78 -0.86
C LEU A 109 17.16 -5.83 -1.62
N LEU A 110 16.24 -6.35 -2.42
CA LEU A 110 15.25 -5.56 -3.12
C LEU A 110 14.40 -4.73 -2.15
N ARG A 111 13.90 -5.36 -1.07
CA ARG A 111 13.11 -4.67 -0.05
C ARG A 111 13.91 -3.56 0.64
N ALA A 112 15.15 -3.84 1.02
CA ALA A 112 16.04 -2.85 1.65
C ALA A 112 16.31 -1.65 0.73
N GLN A 113 16.57 -1.88 -0.56
CA GLN A 113 16.77 -0.83 -1.54
C GLN A 113 15.51 0.03 -1.73
N MET A 114 14.35 -0.59 -1.84
CA MET A 114 13.09 0.14 -2.01
C MET A 114 12.74 0.95 -0.76
N GLU A 115 12.96 0.38 0.43
CA GLU A 115 12.72 1.09 1.69
C GLU A 115 13.69 2.28 1.87
N ALA A 116 14.95 2.15 1.51
CA ALA A 116 15.91 3.25 1.53
C ALA A 116 15.47 4.38 0.59
N ARG A 117 15.02 4.05 -0.62
CA ARG A 117 14.48 5.03 -1.57
C ARG A 117 13.22 5.70 -1.03
N ARG A 118 12.28 4.91 -0.48
CA ARG A 118 11.05 5.43 0.14
C ARG A 118 11.36 6.42 1.26
N ARG A 119 12.25 6.05 2.17
CA ARG A 119 12.67 6.90 3.30
C ARG A 119 13.24 8.22 2.81
N ARG A 120 14.11 8.19 1.80
CA ARG A 120 14.69 9.41 1.22
C ARG A 120 13.63 10.35 0.66
N GLU A 121 12.63 9.84 -0.07
CA GLU A 121 11.54 10.69 -0.59
C GLU A 121 10.68 11.27 0.53
N LEU A 122 10.41 10.52 1.59
CA LEU A 122 9.68 11.02 2.77
C LEU A 122 10.47 12.09 3.52
N GLU A 123 11.79 11.96 3.65
CA GLU A 123 12.66 12.98 4.23
C GLU A 123 12.64 14.28 3.42
N LEU A 124 12.65 14.18 2.08
CA LEU A 124 12.56 15.35 1.20
C LEU A 124 11.19 16.04 1.29
N ILE A 125 10.11 15.30 1.49
CA ILE A 125 8.79 15.86 1.78
C ILE A 125 8.81 16.55 3.13
N ALA A 126 9.33 15.88 4.18
CA ALA A 126 9.40 16.43 5.52
C ALA A 126 10.19 17.77 5.57
N GLN A 127 11.28 17.90 4.82
CA GLN A 127 12.08 19.11 4.72
C GLN A 127 11.34 20.26 4.04
N ALA A 128 10.31 19.99 3.26
CA ALA A 128 9.51 20.99 2.58
C ALA A 128 8.32 21.49 3.42
N LEU A 129 8.03 20.84 4.55
CA LEU A 129 6.87 21.09 5.41
C LEU A 129 7.25 21.88 6.66
N ALA A 130 6.36 22.75 7.12
CA ALA A 130 6.46 23.35 8.46
C ALA A 130 6.17 22.28 9.54
N PRO A 131 6.60 22.48 10.81
CA PRO A 131 6.42 21.49 11.87
C PRO A 131 4.96 21.02 12.07
N GLU A 132 3.99 21.93 11.99
CA GLU A 132 2.57 21.59 12.08
C GLU A 132 2.10 20.75 10.88
N GLN A 133 2.51 21.12 9.67
CA GLN A 133 2.23 20.37 8.45
C GLN A 133 2.86 18.97 8.50
N LEU A 134 4.07 18.86 9.05
CA LEU A 134 4.75 17.58 9.23
C LEU A 134 3.98 16.64 10.17
N ALA A 135 3.43 17.18 11.28
CA ALA A 135 2.58 16.39 12.18
C ALA A 135 1.32 15.90 11.48
N LYS A 136 0.62 16.78 10.75
CA LYS A 136 -0.55 16.40 9.94
C LYS A 136 -0.19 15.36 8.88
N PHE A 137 0.95 15.51 8.21
CA PHE A 137 1.43 14.55 7.20
C PHE A 137 1.67 13.17 7.80
N ALA A 138 2.25 13.06 8.99
CA ALA A 138 2.42 11.79 9.68
C ALA A 138 1.07 11.10 9.96
N LEU A 139 0.05 11.85 10.40
CA LEU A 139 -1.31 11.33 10.61
C LEU A 139 -1.96 10.85 9.30
N ILE A 140 -1.78 11.59 8.20
CA ILE A 140 -2.28 11.19 6.88
C ILE A 140 -1.62 9.88 6.44
N GLN A 141 -0.31 9.70 6.68
CA GLN A 141 0.39 8.46 6.33
C GLN A 141 -0.18 7.23 7.04
N GLU A 142 -0.50 7.34 8.33
CA GLU A 142 -1.08 6.25 9.13
C GLU A 142 -2.50 5.85 8.65
N THR A 143 -3.30 6.83 8.23
CA THR A 143 -4.69 6.58 7.80
C THR A 143 -4.80 6.23 6.32
N PHE A 144 -3.83 6.64 5.52
CA PHE A 144 -3.90 6.56 4.05
C PHE A 144 -4.08 5.14 3.51
N GLU A 145 -3.40 4.15 4.09
CA GLU A 145 -3.52 2.76 3.62
C GLU A 145 -4.92 2.22 3.86
N ALA A 146 -5.47 2.46 5.05
CA ALA A 146 -6.83 2.02 5.40
C ALA A 146 -7.89 2.68 4.52
N GLU A 147 -7.74 3.97 4.24
CA GLU A 147 -8.69 4.73 3.41
C GLU A 147 -8.59 4.36 1.93
N THR A 148 -7.38 4.11 1.42
CA THR A 148 -7.19 3.63 0.06
C THR A 148 -7.88 2.28 -0.15
N LEU A 149 -7.78 1.36 0.81
CA LEU A 149 -8.50 0.07 0.77
C LEU A 149 -10.01 0.26 0.78
N ARG A 150 -10.53 1.12 1.66
CA ARG A 150 -11.98 1.45 1.70
C ARG A 150 -12.48 2.06 0.39
N LEU A 151 -11.70 2.94 -0.21
CA LEU A 151 -12.04 3.56 -1.50
C LEU A 151 -12.08 2.52 -2.62
N LEU A 152 -11.11 1.61 -2.66
CA LEU A 152 -11.07 0.51 -3.62
C LEU A 152 -12.28 -0.44 -3.47
N GLU A 153 -12.63 -0.80 -2.25
CA GLU A 153 -13.81 -1.63 -1.96
C GLU A 153 -15.11 -0.92 -2.35
N HIS A 154 -15.20 0.38 -2.12
CA HIS A 154 -16.37 1.19 -2.52
C HIS A 154 -16.50 1.27 -4.04
N MET A 155 -15.40 1.53 -4.76
CA MET A 155 -15.40 1.56 -6.22
C MET A 155 -15.76 0.19 -6.82
N ARG A 156 -15.30 -0.91 -6.21
CA ARG A 156 -15.66 -2.27 -6.64
C ARG A 156 -17.17 -2.52 -6.48
N ARG A 157 -17.75 -2.15 -5.35
CA ARG A 157 -19.21 -2.28 -5.13
C ARG A 157 -20.01 -1.49 -6.15
N ILE A 158 -19.64 -0.24 -6.45
CA ILE A 158 -20.29 0.57 -7.48
C ILE A 158 -20.19 -0.10 -8.87
N ALA A 159 -19.04 -0.70 -9.19
CA ALA A 159 -18.85 -1.38 -10.46
C ALA A 159 -19.67 -2.68 -10.57
N GLU A 160 -19.87 -3.39 -9.46
CA GLU A 160 -20.69 -4.60 -9.38
C GLU A 160 -22.21 -4.26 -9.43
N ASP A 161 -22.62 -3.12 -8.87
CA ASP A 161 -24.02 -2.64 -8.88
C ASP A 161 -24.46 -2.01 -10.20
N GLN A 162 -23.52 -1.72 -11.12
CA GLN A 162 -23.90 -1.25 -12.46
C GLN A 162 -24.33 -2.45 -13.34
N PRO A 163 -25.61 -2.55 -13.74
CA PRO A 163 -26.05 -3.62 -14.64
C PRO A 163 -25.26 -3.52 -15.95
N PRO A 164 -24.90 -4.68 -16.57
CA PRO A 164 -24.16 -4.69 -17.83
C PRO A 164 -24.95 -3.86 -18.85
N GLY A 165 -24.33 -2.76 -19.28
CA GLY A 165 -24.95 -1.79 -20.16
C GLY A 165 -25.58 -2.46 -21.37
N ARG A 166 -26.85 -2.15 -21.62
CA ARG A 166 -27.51 -2.42 -22.89
C ARG A 166 -26.68 -1.74 -23.98
N ARG A 167 -26.01 -2.57 -24.78
CA ARG A 167 -25.50 -2.16 -26.07
C ARG A 167 -26.63 -2.24 -27.10
#